data_c353241fbdf312444d85a83fdf6d7138
#
_entry.id   c353241fbdf312444d85a83fdf6d7138
#
_cell.length_a   1.000
_cell.length_b   1.000
_cell.length_c   1.000
_cell.angle_alpha   90.00
_cell.angle_beta   90.00
_cell.angle_gamma   90.00
#
_symmetry.space_group_name_H-M   'P 1'
#
loop_
_entity.id
_entity.type
_entity.pdbx_description
1 polymer ?
#
loop_
_entity_poly.entity_id
_entity_poly.type
_entity_poly.pdbx_seq_one_letter_code
_entity_poly.pdbx_strand_id
1 'polypeptide(L)'
;MGGRARRRGGTILALALLAGCAREPPVVVEPGSDPAEARRQLAAAAPAGPVPFVLWRVEDRPSEAEAAALAARGVSGLAVRFAPGPPSSGGRRLVVALDGLEEPAAICAGAARSASDPTARAVLAAWCDGDRPVARVRLPAAVDRVERERALWRATARLFPDDYAETYGWNLFGLRVTIGGSFGF
;
A
#
# COMPACT_ATOMS: atom_id res chain seq x y z
N MET A 1 -23.87 -74.07 12.24
CA MET A 1 -24.35 -73.03 11.29
C MET A 1 -23.76 -71.72 11.72
N GLY A 2 -22.76 -71.24 10.98
CA GLY A 2 -21.89 -70.12 11.37
C GLY A 2 -22.38 -68.82 10.78
N GLY A 3 -22.57 -67.85 11.63
CA GLY A 3 -22.86 -66.44 11.24
C GLY A 3 -21.55 -65.61 11.18
N ARG A 4 -21.15 -65.19 9.98
CA ARG A 4 -20.00 -64.29 9.76
C ARG A 4 -20.44 -62.85 10.01
N ALA A 5 -19.90 -62.24 11.07
CA ALA A 5 -20.00 -60.82 11.31
C ALA A 5 -19.09 -60.05 10.34
N ARG A 6 -19.68 -59.27 9.40
CA ARG A 6 -18.98 -58.32 8.54
C ARG A 6 -18.62 -57.06 9.36
N ARG A 7 -17.35 -56.90 9.66
CA ARG A 7 -16.80 -55.59 10.12
C ARG A 7 -16.81 -54.63 8.95
N ARG A 8 -17.65 -53.60 9.03
CA ARG A 8 -17.59 -52.42 8.14
C ARG A 8 -16.49 -51.49 8.65
N GLY A 9 -15.38 -51.51 7.95
CA GLY A 9 -14.32 -50.52 8.15
C GLY A 9 -14.80 -49.17 7.67
N GLY A 10 -15.00 -48.21 8.59
CA GLY A 10 -15.27 -46.82 8.27
C GLY A 10 -13.95 -46.17 7.87
N THR A 11 -13.82 -45.82 6.61
CA THR A 11 -12.74 -44.97 6.11
C THR A 11 -13.01 -43.55 6.59
N ILE A 12 -12.25 -43.09 7.57
CA ILE A 12 -12.23 -41.72 8.01
C ILE A 12 -11.47 -40.92 6.95
N LEU A 13 -12.23 -40.24 6.11
CA LEU A 13 -11.68 -39.27 5.14
C LEU A 13 -11.22 -38.03 5.94
N ALA A 14 -9.93 -37.98 6.28
CA ALA A 14 -9.32 -36.78 6.84
C ALA A 14 -9.29 -35.73 5.75
N LEU A 15 -10.30 -34.84 5.71
CA LEU A 15 -10.23 -33.58 4.95
C LEU A 15 -9.14 -32.73 5.59
N ALA A 16 -7.95 -32.77 5.04
CA ALA A 16 -6.92 -31.78 5.28
C ALA A 16 -7.44 -30.43 4.76
N LEU A 17 -7.97 -29.62 5.66
CA LEU A 17 -8.23 -28.20 5.43
C LEU A 17 -6.86 -27.54 5.22
N LEU A 18 -6.39 -27.54 3.98
CA LEU A 18 -5.38 -26.61 3.52
C LEU A 18 -6.04 -25.22 3.57
N ALA A 19 -6.01 -24.61 4.75
CA ALA A 19 -6.20 -23.17 4.89
C ALA A 19 -5.03 -22.53 4.14
N GLY A 20 -5.21 -22.35 2.83
CA GLY A 20 -4.34 -21.53 2.02
C GLY A 20 -4.34 -20.15 2.64
N CYS A 21 -3.24 -19.81 3.34
CA CYS A 21 -2.98 -18.44 3.72
C CYS A 21 -3.05 -17.64 2.43
N ALA A 22 -4.14 -16.94 2.21
CA ALA A 22 -4.29 -16.05 1.06
C ALA A 22 -3.12 -15.06 1.14
N ARG A 23 -2.11 -15.29 0.31
CA ARG A 23 -0.91 -14.46 0.29
C ARG A 23 -1.35 -13.09 -0.19
N GLU A 24 -1.22 -12.10 0.66
CA GLU A 24 -1.53 -10.74 0.26
C GLU A 24 -0.77 -10.38 -1.03
N PRO A 25 -1.47 -9.77 -2.01
CA PRO A 25 -0.82 -9.42 -3.26
C PRO A 25 0.33 -8.45 -3.03
N PRO A 26 1.47 -8.62 -3.73
CA PRO A 26 2.64 -7.80 -3.52
C PRO A 26 2.39 -6.34 -3.89
N VAL A 27 3.00 -5.42 -3.14
CA VAL A 27 3.15 -4.02 -3.54
C VAL A 27 4.34 -3.93 -4.48
N VAL A 28 4.12 -3.42 -5.68
CA VAL A 28 5.14 -3.27 -6.70
C VAL A 28 5.63 -1.82 -6.72
N VAL A 29 6.93 -1.63 -6.55
CA VAL A 29 7.58 -0.34 -6.80
C VAL A 29 7.80 -0.22 -8.30
N GLU A 30 7.26 0.83 -8.92
CA GLU A 30 7.35 1.04 -10.36
C GLU A 30 8.78 1.38 -10.79
N PRO A 31 9.20 0.96 -11.99
CA PRO A 31 10.53 1.31 -12.51
C PRO A 31 10.80 2.81 -12.52
N GLY A 32 12.03 3.21 -12.20
CA GLY A 32 12.44 4.61 -12.11
C GLY A 32 11.98 5.34 -10.86
N SER A 33 11.40 4.62 -9.88
CA SER A 33 10.99 5.17 -8.59
C SER A 33 12.16 5.18 -7.61
N ASP A 34 12.23 6.23 -6.79
CA ASP A 34 13.17 6.35 -5.67
C ASP A 34 12.40 6.57 -4.34
N PRO A 35 11.96 5.51 -3.66
CA PRO A 35 11.25 5.61 -2.39
C PRO A 35 12.10 6.25 -1.28
N ALA A 36 13.42 6.08 -1.29
CA ALA A 36 14.31 6.68 -0.30
C ALA A 36 14.35 8.21 -0.48
N GLU A 37 14.44 8.69 -1.71
CA GLU A 37 14.32 10.13 -2.00
C GLU A 37 12.95 10.67 -1.65
N ALA A 38 11.87 9.95 -1.99
CA ALA A 38 10.51 10.33 -1.60
C ALA A 38 10.39 10.51 -0.09
N ARG A 39 10.98 9.60 0.70
CA ARG A 39 11.00 9.69 2.15
C ARG A 39 11.81 10.88 2.64
N ARG A 40 13.00 11.13 2.09
CA ARG A 40 13.81 12.32 2.45
C ARG A 40 13.03 13.61 2.20
N GLN A 41 12.37 13.72 1.06
CA GLN A 41 11.56 14.88 0.71
C GLN A 41 10.35 15.05 1.62
N LEU A 42 9.69 13.94 2.00
CA LEU A 42 8.57 13.96 2.94
C LEU A 42 9.06 14.41 4.33
N ALA A 43 10.19 13.89 4.81
CA ALA A 43 10.77 14.29 6.09
C ALA A 43 11.14 15.78 6.13
N ALA A 44 11.58 16.34 5.00
CA ALA A 44 11.86 17.77 4.89
C ALA A 44 10.58 18.63 4.83
N ALA A 45 9.49 18.09 4.27
CA ALA A 45 8.22 18.82 4.13
C ALA A 45 7.36 18.78 5.40
N ALA A 46 7.33 17.66 6.12
CA ALA A 46 6.44 17.42 7.26
C ALA A 46 6.52 18.47 8.38
N PRO A 47 7.68 19.02 8.76
CA PRO A 47 7.78 20.06 9.79
C PRO A 47 7.13 21.38 9.41
N ALA A 48 7.00 21.68 8.11
CA ALA A 48 6.41 22.93 7.63
C ALA A 48 4.87 22.97 7.75
N GLY A 49 4.24 21.82 8.00
CA GLY A 49 2.79 21.71 8.15
C GLY A 49 2.19 20.51 7.43
N PRO A 50 0.86 20.51 7.23
CA PRO A 50 0.21 19.44 6.51
C PRO A 50 0.69 19.35 5.05
N VAL A 51 1.03 18.14 4.63
CA VAL A 51 1.46 17.86 3.27
C VAL A 51 0.22 17.67 2.38
N PRO A 52 0.15 18.27 1.19
CA PRO A 52 -0.98 18.12 0.29
C PRO A 52 -1.19 16.66 -0.12
N PHE A 53 -2.45 16.24 -0.08
CA PHE A 53 -2.93 14.91 -0.46
C PHE A 53 -4.00 15.04 -1.52
N VAL A 54 -3.87 14.27 -2.61
CA VAL A 54 -4.82 14.25 -3.72
C VAL A 54 -5.35 12.83 -3.88
N LEU A 55 -6.66 12.68 -3.93
CA LEU A 55 -7.32 11.40 -4.11
C LEU A 55 -8.09 11.35 -5.42
N TRP A 56 -7.69 10.44 -6.31
CA TRP A 56 -8.45 10.06 -7.49
C TRP A 56 -9.27 8.80 -7.21
N ARG A 57 -10.57 8.88 -7.42
CA ARG A 57 -11.51 7.79 -7.16
C ARG A 57 -12.75 7.92 -8.02
N VAL A 58 -13.41 6.81 -8.28
CA VAL A 58 -14.72 6.76 -8.96
C VAL A 58 -15.85 6.83 -7.94
N GLU A 59 -15.69 6.19 -6.79
CA GLU A 59 -16.68 6.13 -5.72
C GLU A 59 -16.39 7.19 -4.64
N ASP A 60 -17.45 7.67 -3.97
CA ASP A 60 -17.36 8.73 -2.96
C ASP A 60 -16.67 8.32 -1.63
N ARG A 61 -16.23 7.07 -1.50
CA ARG A 61 -15.60 6.59 -0.27
C ARG A 61 -14.30 5.83 -0.52
N PRO A 62 -13.30 5.98 0.36
CA PRO A 62 -13.25 6.90 1.52
C PRO A 62 -13.28 8.37 1.11
N SER A 63 -13.66 9.27 2.01
CA SER A 63 -13.47 10.71 1.80
C SER A 63 -11.98 11.04 1.70
N GLU A 64 -11.62 12.18 1.10
CA GLU A 64 -10.21 12.58 1.02
C GLU A 64 -9.55 12.74 2.38
N ALA A 65 -10.27 13.26 3.37
CA ALA A 65 -9.75 13.41 4.73
C ALA A 65 -9.51 12.06 5.41
N GLU A 66 -10.42 11.09 5.25
CA GLU A 66 -10.23 9.72 5.75
C GLU A 66 -9.03 9.04 5.06
N ALA A 67 -8.93 9.17 3.75
CA ALA A 67 -7.83 8.60 2.98
C ALA A 67 -6.48 9.25 3.37
N ALA A 68 -6.44 10.56 3.57
CA ALA A 68 -5.26 11.28 4.04
C ALA A 68 -4.80 10.79 5.44
N ALA A 69 -5.76 10.59 6.35
CA ALA A 69 -5.47 10.05 7.68
C ALA A 69 -4.96 8.60 7.63
N LEU A 70 -5.53 7.77 6.76
CA LEU A 70 -5.08 6.39 6.55
C LEU A 70 -3.67 6.35 5.93
N ALA A 71 -3.41 7.21 4.95
CA ALA A 71 -2.09 7.33 4.34
C ALA A 71 -1.02 7.73 5.36
N ALA A 72 -1.32 8.66 6.27
CA ALA A 72 -0.40 9.06 7.32
C ALA A 72 -0.01 7.90 8.25
N ARG A 73 -0.94 6.97 8.53
CA ARG A 73 -0.65 5.77 9.33
C ARG A 73 0.30 4.79 8.65
N GLY A 74 0.40 4.85 7.32
CA GLY A 74 1.33 4.03 6.54
C GLY A 74 2.77 4.53 6.62
N VAL A 75 3.00 5.75 7.09
CA VAL A 75 4.35 6.32 7.21
C VAL A 75 4.87 6.06 8.62
N SER A 76 5.78 5.11 8.76
CA SER A 76 6.42 4.83 10.05
C SER A 76 7.63 5.75 10.29
N GLY A 77 7.91 6.02 11.58
CA GLY A 77 9.09 6.78 11.99
C GLY A 77 9.08 8.28 11.64
N LEU A 78 7.99 8.82 11.09
CA LEU A 78 7.82 10.25 10.82
C LEU A 78 6.46 10.74 11.33
N ALA A 79 6.47 11.86 12.05
CA ALA A 79 5.24 12.57 12.39
C ALA A 79 4.77 13.37 11.17
N VAL A 80 3.92 12.77 10.34
CA VAL A 80 3.38 13.40 9.14
C VAL A 80 1.87 13.57 9.24
N ARG A 81 1.35 14.66 8.70
CA ARG A 81 -0.06 14.89 8.49
C ARG A 81 -0.30 15.23 7.03
N PHE A 82 -1.14 14.44 6.37
CA PHE A 82 -1.64 14.77 5.06
C PHE A 82 -2.97 15.52 5.18
N ALA A 83 -3.21 16.46 4.27
CA ALA A 83 -4.47 17.18 4.18
C ALA A 83 -4.92 17.27 2.71
N PRO A 84 -6.23 17.19 2.43
CA PRO A 84 -6.75 17.39 1.09
C PRO A 84 -6.19 18.65 0.45
N GLY A 85 -5.73 18.52 -0.78
CA GLY A 85 -5.15 19.61 -1.54
C GLY A 85 -5.57 19.58 -3.00
N PRO A 86 -5.44 20.70 -3.72
CA PRO A 86 -5.82 20.77 -5.11
C PRO A 86 -4.91 19.88 -5.97
N PRO A 87 -5.44 19.22 -7.00
CA PRO A 87 -4.68 18.32 -7.87
C PRO A 87 -3.58 19.05 -8.67
N SER A 88 -3.74 20.34 -8.90
CA SER A 88 -2.81 21.19 -9.65
C SER A 88 -1.83 21.99 -8.78
N SER A 89 -1.70 21.67 -7.49
CA SER A 89 -0.73 22.36 -6.64
C SER A 89 0.69 22.04 -7.11
N GLY A 90 1.37 23.05 -7.64
CA GLY A 90 2.82 22.95 -7.85
C GLY A 90 3.50 22.68 -6.51
N GLY A 91 4.43 21.72 -6.48
CA GLY A 91 5.13 21.36 -5.26
C GLY A 91 4.95 19.89 -4.86
N ARG A 92 5.42 19.57 -3.66
CA ARG A 92 5.42 18.19 -3.15
C ARG A 92 4.07 17.79 -2.63
N ARG A 93 3.59 16.64 -3.08
CA ARG A 93 2.29 16.08 -2.67
C ARG A 93 2.25 14.57 -2.79
N LEU A 94 1.40 13.95 -1.99
CA LEU A 94 1.02 12.55 -2.16
C LEU A 94 -0.22 12.47 -3.02
N VAL A 95 -0.15 11.71 -4.11
CA VAL A 95 -1.29 11.45 -4.99
C VAL A 95 -1.63 9.97 -4.94
N VAL A 96 -2.90 9.65 -4.76
CA VAL A 96 -3.40 8.27 -4.72
C VAL A 96 -4.58 8.13 -5.67
N ALA A 97 -4.57 7.05 -6.45
CA ALA A 97 -5.71 6.62 -7.25
C ALA A 97 -6.16 5.24 -6.78
N LEU A 98 -7.42 5.14 -6.34
CA LEU A 98 -7.96 3.89 -5.78
C LEU A 98 -8.51 2.94 -6.84
N ASP A 99 -8.91 3.46 -7.99
CA ASP A 99 -9.55 2.71 -9.07
C ASP A 99 -8.70 2.62 -10.34
N GLY A 100 -7.40 2.93 -10.21
CA GLY A 100 -6.48 2.99 -11.34
C GLY A 100 -6.63 4.25 -12.18
N LEU A 101 -5.72 4.41 -13.13
CA LEU A 101 -5.69 5.53 -14.07
C LEU A 101 -5.51 5.00 -15.47
N GLU A 102 -6.09 5.68 -16.47
CA GLU A 102 -5.88 5.38 -17.89
C GLU A 102 -4.40 5.51 -18.26
N GLU A 103 -3.75 6.54 -17.72
CA GLU A 103 -2.32 6.79 -17.89
C GLU A 103 -1.61 6.84 -16.52
N PRO A 104 -1.13 5.70 -16.00
CA PRO A 104 -0.45 5.66 -14.70
C PRO A 104 0.79 6.57 -14.61
N ALA A 105 1.44 6.85 -15.74
CA ALA A 105 2.60 7.74 -15.79
C ALA A 105 2.22 9.20 -15.51
N ALA A 106 0.99 9.60 -15.82
CA ALA A 106 0.49 10.96 -15.67
C ALA A 106 -0.12 11.26 -14.28
N ILE A 107 0.06 10.36 -13.30
CA ILE A 107 -0.54 10.49 -11.96
C ILE A 107 -0.23 11.84 -11.29
N CYS A 108 0.93 12.42 -11.56
CA CYS A 108 1.34 13.71 -11.00
C CYS A 108 0.91 14.92 -11.85
N ALA A 109 0.47 14.71 -13.08
CA ALA A 109 0.18 15.80 -14.02
C ALA A 109 -1.16 16.52 -13.80
N GLY A 110 -1.92 16.15 -12.77
CA GLY A 110 -3.18 16.83 -12.40
C GLY A 110 -4.35 16.61 -13.35
N ALA A 111 -4.13 15.99 -14.52
CA ALA A 111 -5.14 15.67 -15.53
C ALA A 111 -5.46 14.17 -15.59
N ALA A 112 -5.16 13.46 -14.54
CA ALA A 112 -5.38 12.02 -14.46
C ALA A 112 -6.87 11.67 -14.61
N ARG A 113 -7.16 10.63 -15.40
CA ARG A 113 -8.51 10.07 -15.54
C ARG A 113 -8.54 8.67 -14.95
N SER A 114 -9.60 8.36 -14.24
CA SER A 114 -9.82 7.00 -13.75
C SER A 114 -9.91 6.02 -14.90
N ALA A 115 -9.36 4.81 -14.71
CA ALA A 115 -9.42 3.78 -15.72
C ALA A 115 -10.88 3.37 -16.00
N SER A 116 -11.25 3.39 -17.26
CA SER A 116 -12.60 2.99 -17.72
C SER A 116 -12.79 1.48 -17.65
N ASP A 117 -11.69 0.72 -17.76
CA ASP A 117 -11.70 -0.74 -17.72
C ASP A 117 -11.63 -1.23 -16.25
N PRO A 118 -12.67 -1.92 -15.75
CA PRO A 118 -12.67 -2.48 -14.41
C PRO A 118 -11.59 -3.55 -14.18
N THR A 119 -11.05 -4.15 -15.24
CA THR A 119 -9.98 -5.16 -15.13
C THR A 119 -8.61 -4.52 -14.96
N ALA A 120 -8.45 -3.27 -15.37
CA ALA A 120 -7.22 -2.49 -15.20
C ALA A 120 -7.14 -1.79 -13.84
N ARG A 121 -8.15 -1.97 -12.98
CA ARG A 121 -8.18 -1.33 -11.65
C ARG A 121 -6.97 -1.73 -10.82
N ALA A 122 -6.29 -0.74 -10.30
CA ALA A 122 -5.17 -0.91 -9.40
C ALA A 122 -5.14 0.28 -8.45
N VAL A 123 -4.70 0.06 -7.22
CA VAL A 123 -4.35 1.18 -6.34
C VAL A 123 -2.97 1.66 -6.74
N LEU A 124 -2.89 2.93 -7.10
CA LEU A 124 -1.64 3.62 -7.45
C LEU A 124 -1.38 4.69 -6.40
N ALA A 125 -0.14 4.80 -5.94
CA ALA A 125 0.28 5.93 -5.11
C ALA A 125 1.59 6.49 -5.64
N ALA A 126 1.72 7.82 -5.63
CA ALA A 126 2.89 8.52 -6.09
C ALA A 126 3.25 9.67 -5.16
N TRP A 127 4.54 9.82 -4.89
CA TRP A 127 5.10 11.05 -4.36
C TRP A 127 5.51 11.93 -5.54
N CYS A 128 4.88 13.08 -5.64
CA CYS A 128 5.08 14.03 -6.73
C CYS A 128 5.87 15.24 -6.26
N ASP A 129 6.80 15.70 -7.11
CA ASP A 129 7.45 17.01 -7.01
C ASP A 129 7.08 17.80 -8.27
N GLY A 130 6.13 18.71 -8.13
CA GLY A 130 5.43 19.28 -9.29
C GLY A 130 4.72 18.17 -10.09
N ASP A 131 4.89 18.17 -11.41
CA ASP A 131 4.28 17.19 -12.31
C ASP A 131 5.11 15.91 -12.49
N ARG A 132 6.21 15.77 -11.75
CA ARG A 132 7.11 14.64 -11.86
C ARG A 132 6.94 13.67 -10.68
N PRO A 133 6.75 12.38 -10.94
CA PRO A 133 6.78 11.38 -9.88
C PRO A 133 8.24 11.12 -9.46
N VAL A 134 8.51 11.23 -8.16
CA VAL A 134 9.77 10.83 -7.53
C VAL A 134 9.76 9.34 -7.25
N ALA A 135 8.63 8.85 -6.74
CA ALA A 135 8.40 7.43 -6.52
C ALA A 135 6.93 7.08 -6.80
N ARG A 136 6.71 5.87 -7.29
CA ARG A 136 5.39 5.31 -7.56
C ARG A 136 5.31 3.87 -7.10
N VAL A 137 4.17 3.49 -6.56
CA VAL A 137 3.86 2.12 -6.18
C VAL A 137 2.50 1.71 -6.71
N ARG A 138 2.38 0.43 -7.01
CA ARG A 138 1.16 -0.17 -7.53
C ARG A 138 0.78 -1.41 -6.73
N LEU A 139 -0.50 -1.55 -6.44
CA LEU A 139 -1.11 -2.74 -5.89
C LEU A 139 -2.25 -3.19 -6.80
N PRO A 140 -2.56 -4.49 -6.84
CA PRO A 140 -3.79 -4.97 -7.46
C PRO A 140 -5.02 -4.27 -6.89
N ALA A 141 -6.08 -4.19 -7.69
CA ALA A 141 -7.34 -3.58 -7.28
C ALA A 141 -7.88 -4.25 -6.01
N ALA A 142 -8.29 -3.42 -5.08
CA ALA A 142 -9.02 -3.82 -3.90
C ALA A 142 -10.53 -3.85 -4.22
N VAL A 143 -11.20 -4.94 -3.88
CA VAL A 143 -12.61 -5.17 -4.27
C VAL A 143 -13.57 -4.49 -3.30
N ASP A 144 -13.22 -4.47 -2.01
CA ASP A 144 -14.07 -3.89 -0.98
C ASP A 144 -13.40 -2.72 -0.23
N ARG A 145 -14.19 -2.08 0.64
CA ARG A 145 -13.71 -0.91 1.41
C ARG A 145 -12.52 -1.24 2.30
N VAL A 146 -12.57 -2.36 3.02
CA VAL A 146 -11.53 -2.74 3.99
C VAL A 146 -10.22 -3.03 3.25
N GLU A 147 -10.32 -3.68 2.10
CA GLU A 147 -9.18 -3.93 1.22
C GLU A 147 -8.60 -2.64 0.67
N ARG A 148 -9.44 -1.67 0.27
CA ARG A 148 -8.99 -0.34 -0.20
C ARG A 148 -8.24 0.43 0.89
N GLU A 149 -8.77 0.46 2.12
CA GLU A 149 -8.10 1.10 3.26
C GLU A 149 -6.75 0.43 3.55
N ARG A 150 -6.71 -0.91 3.52
CA ARG A 150 -5.47 -1.68 3.69
C ARG A 150 -4.48 -1.45 2.55
N ALA A 151 -4.97 -1.41 1.32
CA ALA A 151 -4.15 -1.15 0.15
C ALA A 151 -3.52 0.25 0.19
N LEU A 152 -4.28 1.26 0.60
CA LEU A 152 -3.78 2.62 0.78
C LEU A 152 -2.67 2.68 1.82
N TRP A 153 -2.88 2.07 3.00
CA TRP A 153 -1.86 1.98 4.04
C TRP A 153 -0.59 1.28 3.53
N ARG A 154 -0.73 0.14 2.84
CA ARG A 154 0.41 -0.62 2.30
C ARG A 154 1.15 0.14 1.21
N ALA A 155 0.42 0.85 0.33
CA ALA A 155 1.00 1.68 -0.70
C ALA A 155 1.88 2.77 -0.09
N THR A 156 1.38 3.46 0.93
CA THR A 156 2.10 4.54 1.61
C THR A 156 3.32 4.01 2.37
N ALA A 157 3.19 2.88 3.06
CA ALA A 157 4.30 2.24 3.75
C ALA A 157 5.43 1.83 2.79
N ARG A 158 5.09 1.43 1.56
CA ARG A 158 6.08 1.05 0.56
C ARG A 158 6.66 2.26 -0.18
N LEU A 159 5.86 3.30 -0.32
CA LEU A 159 6.30 4.56 -0.95
C LEU A 159 7.29 5.33 -0.07
N PHE A 160 7.14 5.20 1.27
CA PHE A 160 7.98 5.86 2.25
C PHE A 160 8.56 4.82 3.24
N PRO A 161 9.46 3.95 2.78
CA PRO A 161 10.02 2.89 3.62
C PRO A 161 10.76 3.48 4.82
N ASP A 162 10.72 2.77 5.94
CA ASP A 162 11.51 3.14 7.10
C ASP A 162 12.95 2.68 6.91
N ASP A 163 13.87 3.62 6.86
CA ASP A 163 15.31 3.35 6.67
C ASP A 163 15.88 2.45 7.78
N TYR A 164 15.26 2.47 8.97
CA TYR A 164 15.66 1.60 10.08
C TYR A 164 15.40 0.12 9.78
N ALA A 165 14.35 -0.22 9.03
CA ALA A 165 14.03 -1.60 8.71
C ALA A 165 14.98 -2.22 7.66
N GLU A 166 15.61 -1.39 6.82
CA GLU A 166 16.58 -1.85 5.81
C GLU A 166 18.02 -1.86 6.33
N THR A 167 18.36 -0.95 7.24
CA THR A 167 19.74 -0.77 7.71
C THR A 167 20.16 -1.78 8.79
N TYR A 168 19.22 -2.32 9.55
CA TYR A 168 19.48 -3.29 10.63
C TYR A 168 18.97 -4.71 10.37
N GLY A 169 18.72 -5.05 9.11
CA GLY A 169 18.42 -6.43 8.71
C GLY A 169 19.68 -7.31 8.76
N TRP A 170 20.00 -7.87 9.90
CA TRP A 170 21.04 -8.90 10.02
C TRP A 170 20.54 -10.18 9.36
N ASN A 171 21.14 -10.53 8.24
CA ASN A 171 20.99 -11.86 7.64
C ASN A 171 21.87 -12.87 8.41
N LEU A 172 21.39 -13.35 9.54
CA LEU A 172 21.97 -14.53 10.17
C LEU A 172 21.21 -15.77 9.66
N PHE A 173 21.90 -16.59 8.89
CA PHE A 173 21.41 -17.90 8.38
C PHE A 173 20.09 -17.84 7.57
N GLY A 174 19.87 -16.81 6.75
CA GLY A 174 18.68 -16.72 5.92
C GLY A 174 17.39 -16.34 6.67
N LEU A 175 17.46 -16.05 7.96
CA LEU A 175 16.38 -15.52 8.77
C LEU A 175 16.54 -14.01 8.91
N ARG A 176 15.56 -13.28 8.38
CA ARG A 176 15.50 -11.82 8.54
C ARG A 176 14.95 -11.52 9.94
N VAL A 177 15.84 -11.28 10.90
CA VAL A 177 15.44 -10.83 12.24
C VAL A 177 15.34 -9.31 12.22
N THR A 178 14.13 -8.77 12.25
CA THR A 178 13.89 -7.34 12.42
C THR A 178 13.84 -7.06 13.92
N ILE A 179 14.88 -6.46 14.49
CA ILE A 179 14.86 -5.99 15.88
C ILE A 179 14.23 -4.59 15.86
N GLY A 180 12.92 -4.51 16.08
CA GLY A 180 12.21 -3.25 16.32
C GLY A 180 12.49 -2.77 17.74
N GLY A 181 13.51 -1.95 17.93
CA GLY A 181 13.79 -1.25 19.19
C GLY A 181 13.42 0.22 19.06
N SER A 182 12.27 0.65 19.63
CA SER A 182 12.02 2.05 19.88
C SER A 182 12.80 2.46 21.15
N PHE A 183 13.91 3.15 20.97
CA PHE A 183 14.55 3.85 22.08
C PHE A 183 13.89 5.23 22.19
N GLY A 184 12.96 5.37 23.17
CA GLY A 184 12.51 6.67 23.63
C GLY A 184 13.60 7.29 24.53
N PHE A 185 13.99 8.51 24.22
CA PHE A 185 14.62 9.44 25.13
C PHE A 185 13.68 10.61 25.35
#